data_13d3250c4b8417c091d5c8eb11db721b
#
_entry.id   13d3250c4b8417c091d5c8eb11db721b
#
_cell.length_a   1.000
_cell.length_b   1.000
_cell.length_c   1.000
_cell.angle_alpha   90.00
_cell.angle_beta   90.00
_cell.angle_gamma   90.00
#
_symmetry.space_group_name_H-M   'P 1'
#
loop_
_entity.id
_entity.type
_entity.pdbx_description
1 polymer ?
#
loop_
_entity_poly.entity_id
_entity_poly.type
_entity_poly.pdbx_seq_one_letter_code
_entity_poly.pdbx_strand_id
1 'polypeptide(L)'
;VTTSSLPALSDIPEQAVPGVLRIENSDKDATTPIIMDMLRSVYPHDQIYGDYCPVQGYIAAPPREVYEYLADTRSLEEWTYSMRGFVETDEPGLWLAYDRLGDETEIFTRTVANPDAMTVDYHCAWDQSRHLWMIYLLRVVDAQVVFDKPGSVVLWVNCKHPFYDANPYPETAPPERPVWVGDFWDMFSAGHQLEMDNLKAICEYRAAHGLPIKPDWMK
;
A
#
# COMPACT_ATOMS: atom_id res chain seq x y z
N VAL A 1 15.85 -14.16 19.07
CA VAL A 1 15.21 -13.09 18.29
C VAL A 1 13.87 -12.84 18.94
N THR A 2 13.73 -11.72 19.65
CA THR A 2 12.44 -11.29 20.18
C THR A 2 11.60 -10.86 18.98
N THR A 3 10.61 -11.66 18.61
CA THR A 3 9.56 -11.24 17.71
C THR A 3 8.81 -10.08 18.38
N SER A 4 9.18 -8.85 18.05
CA SER A 4 8.37 -7.70 18.40
C SER A 4 7.08 -7.83 17.63
N SER A 5 6.01 -8.25 18.30
CA SER A 5 4.67 -8.22 17.70
C SER A 5 4.31 -6.77 17.40
N LEU A 6 3.83 -6.51 16.20
CA LEU A 6 3.24 -5.21 15.87
C LEU A 6 2.08 -4.93 16.85
N PRO A 7 1.86 -3.65 17.21
CA PRO A 7 0.70 -3.30 18.00
C PRO A 7 -0.58 -3.66 17.24
N ALA A 8 -1.64 -4.01 17.97
CA ALA A 8 -2.95 -4.12 17.34
C ALA A 8 -3.35 -2.77 16.75
N LEU A 9 -4.04 -2.77 15.62
CA LEU A 9 -4.50 -1.52 15.00
C LEU A 9 -5.31 -0.66 15.97
N SER A 10 -6.10 -1.29 16.86
CA SER A 10 -6.84 -0.61 17.91
C SER A 10 -5.96 0.22 18.87
N ASP A 11 -4.69 -0.16 19.01
CA ASP A 11 -3.75 0.45 19.94
C ASP A 11 -2.90 1.56 19.27
N ILE A 12 -3.10 1.77 17.95
CA ILE A 12 -2.41 2.81 17.19
C ILE A 12 -3.26 4.08 17.21
N PRO A 13 -2.78 5.19 17.83
CA PRO A 13 -3.56 6.44 17.92
C PRO A 13 -4.04 6.98 16.58
N GLU A 14 -3.32 6.69 15.51
CA GLU A 14 -3.61 7.10 14.14
C GLU A 14 -4.87 6.49 13.56
N GLN A 15 -5.42 5.46 14.16
CA GLN A 15 -6.75 4.95 13.79
C GLN A 15 -7.87 5.97 14.00
N ALA A 16 -7.64 6.95 14.86
CA ALA A 16 -8.56 8.03 15.07
C ALA A 16 -8.51 9.11 13.98
N VAL A 17 -7.62 8.97 12.98
CA VAL A 17 -7.54 9.94 11.87
C VAL A 17 -8.81 9.91 11.03
N PRO A 18 -9.55 11.04 10.94
CA PRO A 18 -10.78 11.09 10.17
C PRO A 18 -10.53 10.83 8.67
N GLY A 19 -11.43 10.10 8.04
CA GLY A 19 -11.43 9.87 6.60
C GLY A 19 -10.52 8.72 6.13
N VAL A 20 -9.74 8.10 7.03
CA VAL A 20 -8.97 6.90 6.68
C VAL A 20 -9.90 5.70 6.59
N LEU A 21 -9.92 5.05 5.44
CA LEU A 21 -10.69 3.84 5.20
C LEU A 21 -9.77 2.62 5.27
N ARG A 22 -10.14 1.69 6.14
CA ARG A 22 -9.49 0.38 6.29
C ARG A 22 -10.56 -0.70 6.31
N ILE A 23 -10.16 -1.93 6.04
CA ILE A 23 -11.10 -3.06 6.02
C ILE A 23 -11.80 -3.26 7.38
N GLU A 24 -11.16 -2.85 8.49
CA GLU A 24 -11.73 -2.96 9.83
C GLU A 24 -12.81 -1.92 10.13
N ASN A 25 -12.80 -0.77 9.44
CA ASN A 25 -13.79 0.29 9.63
C ASN A 25 -14.77 0.45 8.46
N SER A 26 -14.71 -0.46 7.51
CA SER A 26 -15.59 -0.47 6.34
C SER A 26 -16.18 -1.88 6.14
N ASP A 27 -17.39 -1.92 5.58
CA ASP A 27 -17.97 -3.17 5.11
C ASP A 27 -17.39 -3.50 3.73
N LYS A 28 -16.73 -4.65 3.61
CA LYS A 28 -16.05 -5.10 2.39
C LYS A 28 -17.00 -5.14 1.19
N ASP A 29 -18.18 -5.75 1.37
CA ASP A 29 -19.14 -5.96 0.29
C ASP A 29 -19.81 -4.64 -0.13
N ALA A 30 -20.00 -3.72 0.83
CA ALA A 30 -20.53 -2.40 0.55
C ALA A 30 -19.46 -1.48 -0.06
N THR A 31 -18.20 -1.59 0.36
CA THR A 31 -17.10 -0.70 -0.08
C THR A 31 -16.62 -1.03 -1.48
N THR A 32 -16.54 -2.31 -1.85
CA THR A 32 -16.09 -2.74 -3.18
C THR A 32 -16.87 -2.08 -4.32
N PRO A 33 -18.21 -2.07 -4.34
CA PRO A 33 -18.96 -1.34 -5.37
C PRO A 33 -18.67 0.15 -5.39
N ILE A 34 -18.49 0.78 -4.22
CA ILE A 34 -18.19 2.22 -4.13
C ILE A 34 -16.84 2.53 -4.78
N ILE A 35 -15.80 1.73 -4.50
CA ILE A 35 -14.47 1.86 -5.11
C ILE A 35 -14.59 1.73 -6.64
N MET A 36 -15.34 0.75 -7.13
CA MET A 36 -15.54 0.54 -8.56
C MET A 36 -16.32 1.69 -9.22
N ASP A 37 -17.31 2.25 -8.53
CA ASP A 37 -18.07 3.40 -9.04
C ASP A 37 -17.24 4.68 -9.07
N MET A 38 -16.39 4.90 -8.06
CA MET A 38 -15.43 6.01 -8.07
C MET A 38 -14.53 5.94 -9.30
N LEU A 39 -14.00 4.75 -9.59
CA LEU A 39 -13.15 4.54 -10.75
C LEU A 39 -13.87 4.85 -12.07
N ARG A 40 -15.06 4.27 -12.27
CA ARG A 40 -15.86 4.44 -13.48
C ARG A 40 -16.32 5.90 -13.70
N SER A 41 -16.49 6.66 -12.61
CA SER A 41 -16.93 8.05 -12.68
C SER A 41 -15.85 9.00 -13.17
N VAL A 42 -14.57 8.65 -13.02
CA VAL A 42 -13.43 9.53 -13.30
C VAL A 42 -12.81 9.25 -14.67
N TYR A 43 -12.78 7.97 -15.08
CA TYR A 43 -12.10 7.57 -16.32
C TYR A 43 -12.91 6.51 -17.07
N PRO A 44 -12.86 6.50 -18.44
CA PRO A 44 -13.36 5.37 -19.20
C PRO A 44 -12.64 4.08 -18.82
N HIS A 45 -13.39 3.04 -18.57
CA HIS A 45 -12.90 1.75 -18.07
C HIS A 45 -11.77 1.15 -18.92
N ASP A 46 -11.90 1.24 -20.24
CA ASP A 46 -10.92 0.76 -21.21
C ASP A 46 -9.61 1.56 -21.25
N GLN A 47 -9.60 2.77 -20.68
CA GLN A 47 -8.38 3.59 -20.58
C GLN A 47 -7.61 3.35 -19.28
N ILE A 48 -8.25 2.83 -18.24
CA ILE A 48 -7.62 2.62 -16.94
C ILE A 48 -7.01 1.24 -16.83
N TYR A 49 -7.71 0.23 -17.34
CA TYR A 49 -7.28 -1.16 -17.25
C TYR A 49 -6.37 -1.58 -18.40
N GLY A 50 -5.48 -0.69 -18.78
CA GLY A 50 -4.34 -1.07 -19.59
C GLY A 50 -3.28 -1.80 -18.75
N ASP A 51 -2.06 -1.77 -19.22
CA ASP A 51 -0.92 -2.43 -18.58
C ASP A 51 -0.33 -1.63 -17.42
N TYR A 52 -0.91 -0.47 -17.07
CA TYR A 52 -0.40 0.46 -16.06
C TYR A 52 -1.50 0.93 -15.12
N CYS A 53 -1.14 1.01 -13.84
CA CYS A 53 -1.96 1.60 -12.79
C CYS A 53 -1.19 2.75 -12.13
N PRO A 54 -1.18 3.97 -12.71
CA PRO A 54 -0.54 5.13 -12.13
C PRO A 54 -1.46 5.83 -11.14
N VAL A 55 -0.92 6.15 -9.96
CA VAL A 55 -1.58 6.96 -8.95
C VAL A 55 -0.64 8.06 -8.52
N GLN A 56 -1.16 9.25 -8.23
CA GLN A 56 -0.35 10.34 -7.69
C GLN A 56 -1.15 11.19 -6.72
N GLY A 57 -0.47 11.75 -5.73
CA GLY A 57 -1.10 12.61 -4.74
C GLY A 57 -0.17 13.68 -4.20
N TYR A 58 -0.72 14.87 -3.97
CA TYR A 58 -0.07 15.89 -3.16
C TYR A 58 -0.38 15.64 -1.69
N ILE A 59 0.66 15.75 -0.85
CA ILE A 59 0.59 15.57 0.61
C ILE A 59 1.22 16.82 1.27
N ALA A 60 0.49 17.51 2.12
CA ALA A 60 0.97 18.67 2.86
C ALA A 60 1.84 18.25 4.07
N ALA A 61 2.92 17.49 3.79
CA ALA A 61 3.90 17.02 4.77
C ALA A 61 5.31 17.04 4.16
N PRO A 62 6.38 17.15 4.99
CA PRO A 62 7.75 17.26 4.50
C PRO A 62 8.17 16.04 3.66
N PRO A 63 8.79 16.22 2.48
CA PRO A 63 9.06 15.11 1.57
C PRO A 63 10.01 14.05 2.16
N ARG A 64 10.99 14.48 2.96
CA ARG A 64 11.93 13.56 3.60
C ARG A 64 11.23 12.66 4.61
N GLU A 65 10.32 13.21 5.42
CA GLU A 65 9.58 12.45 6.43
C GLU A 65 8.58 11.49 5.78
N VAL A 66 7.90 11.91 4.70
CA VAL A 66 7.01 11.04 3.92
C VAL A 66 7.81 9.88 3.29
N TYR A 67 9.00 10.18 2.74
CA TYR A 67 9.88 9.14 2.22
C TYR A 67 10.31 8.15 3.31
N GLU A 68 10.78 8.62 4.46
CA GLU A 68 11.23 7.78 5.56
C GLU A 68 10.12 6.90 6.14
N TYR A 69 8.89 7.39 6.11
CA TYR A 69 7.70 6.61 6.47
C TYR A 69 7.43 5.50 5.45
N LEU A 70 7.40 5.82 4.15
CA LEU A 70 7.19 4.84 3.09
C LEU A 70 8.34 3.82 3.00
N ALA A 71 9.57 4.21 3.29
CA ALA A 71 10.73 3.32 3.26
C ALA A 71 10.71 2.23 4.35
N ASP A 72 9.86 2.35 5.34
CA ASP A 72 9.64 1.33 6.36
C ASP A 72 8.47 0.43 5.97
N THR A 73 8.74 -0.86 5.72
CA THR A 73 7.72 -1.84 5.32
C THR A 73 6.52 -1.86 6.27
N ARG A 74 6.75 -1.61 7.56
CA ARG A 74 5.69 -1.60 8.57
C ARG A 74 4.66 -0.49 8.37
N SER A 75 4.99 0.57 7.62
CA SER A 75 4.04 1.63 7.29
C SER A 75 2.83 1.12 6.53
N LEU A 76 3.00 0.04 5.75
CA LEU A 76 1.92 -0.63 5.03
C LEU A 76 0.79 -1.10 5.95
N GLU A 77 1.08 -1.40 7.22
CA GLU A 77 0.07 -1.72 8.24
C GLU A 77 -0.96 -0.60 8.42
N GLU A 78 -0.54 0.67 8.26
CA GLU A 78 -1.38 1.81 8.57
C GLU A 78 -2.16 2.35 7.36
N TRP A 79 -1.49 2.48 6.22
CA TRP A 79 -2.11 3.20 5.09
C TRP A 79 -2.70 2.29 4.02
N THR A 80 -2.30 1.01 3.95
CA THR A 80 -2.96 0.08 3.02
C THR A 80 -4.38 -0.25 3.47
N TYR A 81 -5.23 -0.55 2.50
CA TYR A 81 -6.63 -0.87 2.80
C TYR A 81 -6.77 -2.19 3.56
N SER A 82 -6.02 -3.22 3.19
CA SER A 82 -6.29 -4.59 3.64
C SER A 82 -5.07 -5.38 4.16
N MET A 83 -3.84 -4.89 3.97
CA MET A 83 -2.63 -5.62 4.40
C MET A 83 -2.38 -5.45 5.90
N ARG A 84 -2.29 -6.54 6.64
CA ARG A 84 -2.16 -6.53 8.11
C ARG A 84 -1.23 -7.62 8.62
N GLY A 85 -0.76 -7.43 9.86
CA GLY A 85 -0.05 -8.45 10.60
C GLY A 85 1.39 -8.68 10.12
N PHE A 86 2.10 -7.63 9.76
CA PHE A 86 3.48 -7.71 9.28
C PHE A 86 4.40 -8.34 10.34
N VAL A 87 5.07 -9.41 9.97
CA VAL A 87 6.13 -10.06 10.75
C VAL A 87 7.37 -10.24 9.87
N GLU A 88 8.54 -9.96 10.44
CA GLU A 88 9.80 -10.22 9.74
C GLU A 88 10.04 -11.72 9.65
N THR A 89 10.44 -12.20 8.47
CA THR A 89 10.74 -13.61 8.24
C THR A 89 12.16 -13.97 8.71
N ASP A 90 12.57 -15.20 8.47
CA ASP A 90 13.95 -15.66 8.68
C ASP A 90 14.96 -15.02 7.70
N GLU A 91 14.46 -14.44 6.60
CA GLU A 91 15.25 -13.70 5.62
C GLU A 91 15.22 -12.20 5.92
N PRO A 92 16.36 -11.57 6.24
CA PRO A 92 16.40 -10.15 6.61
C PRO A 92 15.77 -9.24 5.56
N GLY A 93 14.90 -8.34 6.00
CA GLY A 93 14.20 -7.38 5.15
C GLY A 93 13.06 -7.97 4.32
N LEU A 94 12.75 -9.26 4.47
CA LEU A 94 11.56 -9.88 3.91
C LEU A 94 10.49 -10.01 4.99
N TRP A 95 9.31 -9.47 4.72
CA TRP A 95 8.17 -9.45 5.63
C TRP A 95 7.04 -10.33 5.12
N LEU A 96 6.36 -11.00 6.02
CA LEU A 96 5.09 -11.69 5.77
C LEU A 96 3.96 -10.86 6.37
N ALA A 97 2.90 -10.68 5.61
CA ALA A 97 1.64 -10.07 6.04
C ALA A 97 0.47 -10.85 5.44
N TYR A 98 -0.74 -10.43 5.78
CA TYR A 98 -1.95 -11.02 5.24
C TYR A 98 -2.79 -9.94 4.55
N ASP A 99 -3.26 -10.23 3.33
CA ASP A 99 -4.27 -9.41 2.66
C ASP A 99 -5.66 -9.94 2.99
N ARG A 100 -6.39 -9.17 3.76
CA ARG A 100 -7.73 -9.52 4.25
C ARG A 100 -8.83 -9.33 3.20
N LEU A 101 -8.52 -8.68 2.09
CA LEU A 101 -9.42 -8.61 0.94
C LEU A 101 -9.56 -9.99 0.27
N GLY A 102 -8.48 -10.74 0.20
CA GLY A 102 -8.41 -12.09 -0.36
C GLY A 102 -8.52 -13.21 0.69
N ASP A 103 -9.35 -13.06 1.73
CA ASP A 103 -9.56 -14.08 2.77
C ASP A 103 -8.27 -14.49 3.52
N GLU A 104 -7.51 -13.48 3.96
CA GLU A 104 -6.23 -13.65 4.67
C GLU A 104 -5.15 -14.32 3.81
N THR A 105 -5.06 -13.90 2.57
CA THR A 105 -4.02 -14.30 1.63
C THR A 105 -2.64 -13.89 2.12
N GLU A 106 -1.68 -14.82 2.11
CA GLU A 106 -0.29 -14.51 2.48
C GLU A 106 0.36 -13.57 1.46
N ILE A 107 0.95 -12.49 1.96
CA ILE A 107 1.73 -11.55 1.15
C ILE A 107 3.16 -11.47 1.70
N PHE A 108 4.12 -11.85 0.88
CA PHE A 108 5.52 -11.56 1.14
C PHE A 108 5.88 -10.20 0.54
N THR A 109 6.57 -9.36 1.31
CA THR A 109 6.97 -8.02 0.88
C THR A 109 8.42 -7.73 1.24
N ARG A 110 9.18 -7.21 0.27
CA ARG A 110 10.50 -6.61 0.49
C ARG A 110 10.47 -5.17 0.00
N THR A 111 10.89 -4.24 0.86
CA THR A 111 11.05 -2.84 0.50
C THR A 111 12.47 -2.57 0.04
N VAL A 112 12.62 -1.97 -1.13
CA VAL A 112 13.89 -1.48 -1.67
C VAL A 112 13.82 0.03 -1.74
N ALA A 113 14.57 0.70 -0.87
CA ALA A 113 14.52 2.16 -0.72
C ALA A 113 15.85 2.80 -1.14
N ASN A 114 15.76 3.91 -1.89
CA ASN A 114 16.91 4.72 -2.28
C ASN A 114 16.71 6.16 -1.78
N PRO A 115 17.44 6.58 -0.72
CA PRO A 115 17.26 7.89 -0.10
C PRO A 115 17.72 9.06 -0.98
N ASP A 116 18.65 8.84 -1.90
CA ASP A 116 19.18 9.89 -2.77
C ASP A 116 18.22 10.19 -3.92
N ALA A 117 17.54 9.15 -4.43
CA ALA A 117 16.52 9.29 -5.47
C ALA A 117 15.12 9.50 -4.91
N MET A 118 14.94 9.33 -3.59
CA MET A 118 13.64 9.36 -2.90
C MET A 118 12.65 8.34 -3.49
N THR A 119 13.15 7.15 -3.89
CA THR A 119 12.32 6.06 -4.41
C THR A 119 12.15 4.95 -3.38
N VAL A 120 10.99 4.33 -3.41
CA VAL A 120 10.64 3.18 -2.58
C VAL A 120 9.93 2.17 -3.47
N ASP A 121 10.50 0.99 -3.62
CA ASP A 121 9.91 -0.08 -4.39
C ASP A 121 9.46 -1.20 -3.45
N TYR A 122 8.18 -1.58 -3.52
CA TYR A 122 7.68 -2.75 -2.83
C TYR A 122 7.65 -3.93 -3.78
N HIS A 123 8.43 -4.95 -3.47
CA HIS A 123 8.46 -6.22 -4.19
C HIS A 123 7.61 -7.22 -3.42
N CYS A 124 6.53 -7.68 -4.03
CA CYS A 124 5.53 -8.49 -3.35
C CYS A 124 5.24 -9.82 -4.06
N ALA A 125 4.69 -10.75 -3.31
CA ALA A 125 4.08 -11.96 -3.83
C ALA A 125 2.80 -12.25 -3.04
N TRP A 126 1.73 -12.60 -3.74
CA TRP A 126 0.44 -12.98 -3.17
C TRP A 126 0.23 -14.48 -3.35
N ASP A 127 0.15 -15.24 -2.24
CA ASP A 127 0.02 -16.70 -2.23
C ASP A 127 1.06 -17.45 -3.10
N GLN A 128 2.22 -16.82 -3.32
CA GLN A 128 3.29 -17.36 -4.16
C GLN A 128 4.60 -17.50 -3.41
N SER A 129 4.51 -17.66 -2.08
CA SER A 129 5.67 -17.77 -1.23
C SER A 129 6.63 -16.59 -1.48
N ARG A 130 7.90 -16.84 -1.74
CA ARG A 130 8.93 -15.78 -1.89
C ARG A 130 9.21 -15.39 -3.34
N HIS A 131 8.30 -15.69 -4.27
CA HIS A 131 8.42 -15.29 -5.68
C HIS A 131 7.93 -13.85 -5.88
N LEU A 132 8.77 -12.88 -5.51
CA LEU A 132 8.45 -11.44 -5.45
C LEU A 132 8.42 -10.80 -6.84
N TRP A 133 7.39 -11.02 -7.63
CA TRP A 133 7.26 -10.50 -9.00
C TRP A 133 6.34 -9.29 -9.12
N MET A 134 5.51 -9.04 -8.11
CA MET A 134 4.64 -7.86 -8.07
C MET A 134 5.46 -6.66 -7.60
N ILE A 135 5.66 -5.69 -8.48
CA ILE A 135 6.51 -4.53 -8.19
C ILE A 135 5.68 -3.26 -8.18
N TYR A 136 5.71 -2.56 -7.07
CA TYR A 136 5.09 -1.25 -6.87
C TYR A 136 6.19 -0.20 -6.75
N LEU A 137 6.21 0.73 -7.71
CA LEU A 137 7.24 1.76 -7.80
C LEU A 137 6.71 3.08 -7.25
N LEU A 138 7.35 3.60 -6.20
CA LEU A 138 6.98 4.88 -5.62
C LEU A 138 8.16 5.86 -5.71
N ARG A 139 7.84 7.15 -5.86
CA ARG A 139 8.80 8.23 -5.73
C ARG A 139 8.17 9.39 -4.98
N VAL A 140 8.90 9.93 -4.01
CA VAL A 140 8.53 11.16 -3.32
C VAL A 140 9.28 12.32 -3.97
N VAL A 141 8.55 13.34 -4.39
CA VAL A 141 9.09 14.56 -5.01
C VAL A 141 8.76 15.75 -4.12
N ASP A 142 9.72 16.66 -3.95
CA ASP A 142 9.49 17.90 -3.24
C ASP A 142 8.48 18.78 -4.01
N ALA A 143 7.35 19.09 -3.39
CA ALA A 143 6.30 19.90 -4.00
C ALA A 143 6.75 21.36 -4.24
N GLN A 144 7.80 21.83 -3.55
CA GLN A 144 8.41 23.13 -3.83
C GLN A 144 8.95 23.19 -5.26
N VAL A 145 9.50 22.09 -5.76
CA VAL A 145 10.05 22.02 -7.14
C VAL A 145 8.94 21.94 -8.20
N VAL A 146 7.83 21.25 -7.88
CA VAL A 146 6.77 20.95 -8.87
C VAL A 146 5.69 22.02 -8.88
N PHE A 147 5.32 22.56 -7.70
CA PHE A 147 4.14 23.42 -7.53
C PHE A 147 4.45 24.76 -6.84
N ASP A 148 5.73 25.06 -6.56
CA ASP A 148 6.15 26.23 -5.79
C ASP A 148 5.41 26.37 -4.44
N LYS A 149 5.20 25.24 -3.75
CA LYS A 149 4.56 25.19 -2.44
C LYS A 149 5.17 24.10 -1.54
N PRO A 150 5.14 24.29 -0.20
CA PRO A 150 5.61 23.26 0.72
C PRO A 150 4.82 21.96 0.58
N GLY A 151 5.48 20.83 0.83
CA GLY A 151 4.85 19.50 0.83
C GLY A 151 5.52 18.52 -0.10
N SER A 152 4.88 17.41 -0.33
CA SER A 152 5.35 16.30 -1.13
C SER A 152 4.39 16.00 -2.28
N VAL A 153 4.93 15.45 -3.37
CA VAL A 153 4.15 14.72 -4.38
C VAL A 153 4.61 13.27 -4.35
N VAL A 154 3.69 12.36 -4.13
CA VAL A 154 3.96 10.93 -4.24
C VAL A 154 3.48 10.44 -5.60
N LEU A 155 4.39 9.87 -6.36
CA LEU A 155 4.11 9.17 -7.61
C LEU A 155 4.14 7.68 -7.32
N TRP A 156 3.14 6.95 -7.77
CA TRP A 156 3.04 5.51 -7.58
C TRP A 156 2.61 4.84 -8.88
N VAL A 157 3.32 3.81 -9.29
CA VAL A 157 3.01 3.03 -10.49
C VAL A 157 3.09 1.54 -10.19
N ASN A 158 2.09 0.80 -10.63
CA ASN A 158 2.10 -0.64 -10.77
C ASN A 158 1.90 -0.99 -12.25
N CYS A 159 2.70 -1.94 -12.76
CA CYS A 159 2.61 -2.41 -14.14
C CYS A 159 2.05 -3.82 -14.15
N LYS A 160 1.12 -4.09 -15.07
CA LYS A 160 0.57 -5.43 -15.24
C LYS A 160 1.64 -6.38 -15.74
N HIS A 161 1.99 -7.36 -14.93
CA HIS A 161 2.84 -8.49 -15.34
C HIS A 161 1.96 -9.60 -15.94
N PRO A 162 2.43 -10.40 -16.92
CA PRO A 162 1.66 -11.53 -17.44
C PRO A 162 1.18 -12.52 -16.38
N PHE A 163 1.82 -12.59 -15.24
CA PHE A 163 1.39 -13.43 -14.10
C PHE A 163 0.08 -12.98 -13.46
N TYR A 164 -0.40 -11.77 -13.74
CA TYR A 164 -1.75 -11.38 -13.32
C TYR A 164 -2.84 -12.15 -14.09
N ASP A 165 -2.54 -12.61 -15.31
CA ASP A 165 -3.50 -13.36 -16.10
C ASP A 165 -3.58 -14.85 -15.70
N ALA A 166 -2.50 -15.40 -15.13
CA ALA A 166 -2.46 -16.78 -14.65
C ALA A 166 -1.38 -16.97 -13.59
N ASN A 167 -1.73 -17.61 -12.46
CA ASN A 167 -0.76 -17.94 -11.42
C ASN A 167 0.32 -18.88 -11.97
N PRO A 168 1.61 -18.45 -12.00
CA PRO A 168 2.70 -19.31 -12.47
C PRO A 168 3.17 -20.33 -11.41
N TYR A 169 2.69 -20.21 -10.17
CA TYR A 169 3.06 -21.04 -9.02
C TYR A 169 1.82 -21.60 -8.31
N PRO A 170 0.92 -22.30 -9.01
CA PRO A 170 -0.36 -22.74 -8.45
C PRO A 170 -0.19 -23.69 -7.25
N GLU A 171 0.94 -24.38 -7.15
CA GLU A 171 1.27 -25.26 -6.04
C GLU A 171 1.52 -24.53 -4.71
N THR A 172 1.76 -23.22 -4.75
CA THR A 172 1.98 -22.39 -3.54
C THR A 172 0.68 -21.78 -3.02
N ALA A 173 -0.37 -21.78 -3.83
CA ALA A 173 -1.67 -21.25 -3.42
C ALA A 173 -2.38 -22.23 -2.49
N PRO A 174 -2.98 -21.78 -1.38
CA PRO A 174 -3.78 -22.65 -0.52
C PRO A 174 -4.97 -23.24 -1.27
N PRO A 175 -5.22 -24.55 -1.13
CA PRO A 175 -6.30 -25.23 -1.85
C PRO A 175 -7.70 -24.68 -1.57
N GLU A 176 -7.88 -24.10 -0.39
CA GLU A 176 -9.15 -23.53 0.07
C GLU A 176 -9.45 -22.13 -0.48
N ARG A 177 -8.45 -21.49 -1.08
CA ARG A 177 -8.59 -20.16 -1.64
C ARG A 177 -8.42 -20.19 -3.17
N PRO A 178 -9.51 -20.27 -3.92
CA PRO A 178 -9.43 -20.26 -5.38
C PRO A 178 -9.16 -18.85 -5.95
N VAL A 179 -9.09 -17.83 -5.09
CA VAL A 179 -8.93 -16.43 -5.48
C VAL A 179 -7.48 -16.17 -5.90
N TRP A 180 -7.31 -15.50 -7.02
CA TRP A 180 -6.03 -15.10 -7.56
C TRP A 180 -5.91 -13.57 -7.61
N VAL A 181 -4.73 -13.01 -7.37
CA VAL A 181 -4.51 -11.55 -7.37
C VAL A 181 -4.91 -10.90 -8.68
N GLY A 182 -4.76 -11.59 -9.80
CA GLY A 182 -5.17 -11.12 -11.12
C GLY A 182 -6.67 -10.86 -11.25
N ASP A 183 -7.49 -11.57 -10.49
CA ASP A 183 -8.94 -11.37 -10.47
C ASP A 183 -9.34 -9.99 -9.94
N PHE A 184 -8.43 -9.33 -9.21
CA PHE A 184 -8.60 -7.97 -8.67
C PHE A 184 -7.94 -6.87 -9.50
N TRP A 185 -7.30 -7.19 -10.63
CA TRP A 185 -6.59 -6.19 -11.43
C TRP A 185 -7.45 -4.98 -11.76
N ASP A 186 -8.71 -5.20 -12.07
CA ASP A 186 -9.67 -4.14 -12.39
C ASP A 186 -9.95 -3.18 -11.22
N MET A 187 -9.66 -3.60 -9.99
CA MET A 187 -9.82 -2.78 -8.80
C MET A 187 -8.54 -2.03 -8.40
N PHE A 188 -7.39 -2.35 -8.98
CA PHE A 188 -6.10 -1.85 -8.50
C PHE A 188 -6.00 -0.33 -8.55
N SER A 189 -6.42 0.30 -9.64
CA SER A 189 -6.38 1.77 -9.74
C SER A 189 -7.22 2.44 -8.64
N ALA A 190 -8.43 1.94 -8.37
CA ALA A 190 -9.30 2.50 -7.36
C ALA A 190 -8.81 2.14 -5.94
N GLY A 191 -8.36 0.91 -5.73
CA GLY A 191 -7.78 0.47 -4.46
C GLY A 191 -6.54 1.29 -4.09
N HIS A 192 -5.61 1.45 -5.03
CA HIS A 192 -4.41 2.26 -4.80
C HIS A 192 -4.71 3.75 -4.64
N GLN A 193 -5.76 4.29 -5.30
CA GLN A 193 -6.18 5.66 -5.05
C GLN A 193 -6.70 5.83 -3.63
N LEU A 194 -7.51 4.87 -3.14
CA LEU A 194 -7.99 4.87 -1.76
C LEU A 194 -6.80 4.81 -0.77
N GLU A 195 -5.82 3.98 -1.04
CA GLU A 195 -4.61 3.85 -0.21
C GLU A 195 -3.75 5.12 -0.26
N MET A 196 -3.66 5.78 -1.42
CA MET A 196 -3.02 7.11 -1.52
C MET A 196 -3.76 8.15 -0.69
N ASP A 197 -5.09 8.12 -0.67
CA ASP A 197 -5.90 9.04 0.14
C ASP A 197 -5.71 8.75 1.65
N ASN A 198 -5.59 7.50 2.05
CA ASN A 198 -5.22 7.11 3.42
C ASN A 198 -3.83 7.63 3.81
N LEU A 199 -2.83 7.39 2.95
CA LEU A 199 -1.46 7.89 3.15
C LEU A 199 -1.46 9.41 3.33
N LYS A 200 -2.17 10.12 2.44
CA LYS A 200 -2.33 11.57 2.52
C LYS A 200 -2.96 11.98 3.84
N ALA A 201 -4.08 11.38 4.22
CA ALA A 201 -4.81 11.72 5.45
C ALA A 201 -3.93 11.52 6.69
N ILE A 202 -3.19 10.41 6.77
CA ILE A 202 -2.30 10.10 7.89
C ILE A 202 -1.16 11.12 7.98
N CYS A 203 -0.44 11.35 6.88
CA CYS A 203 0.71 12.25 6.87
C CYS A 203 0.31 13.70 7.16
N GLU A 204 -0.78 14.18 6.54
CA GLU A 204 -1.26 15.54 6.75
C GLU A 204 -1.80 15.74 8.18
N TYR A 205 -2.52 14.77 8.73
CA TYR A 205 -2.97 14.80 10.10
C TYR A 205 -1.80 14.93 11.08
N ARG A 206 -0.78 14.07 10.92
CA ARG A 206 0.40 14.08 11.78
C ARG A 206 1.18 15.40 11.67
N ALA A 207 1.42 15.86 10.45
CA ALA A 207 2.09 17.15 10.23
C ALA A 207 1.34 18.32 10.86
N ALA A 208 0.02 18.38 10.68
CA ALA A 208 -0.81 19.45 11.23
C ALA A 208 -0.85 19.48 12.78
N HIS A 209 -0.64 18.33 13.41
CA HIS A 209 -0.64 18.20 14.87
C HIS A 209 0.76 18.16 15.49
N GLY A 210 1.82 18.37 14.69
CA GLY A 210 3.20 18.31 15.17
C GLY A 210 3.64 16.91 15.62
N LEU A 211 3.00 15.87 15.10
CA LEU A 211 3.34 14.48 15.34
C LEU A 211 4.38 14.01 14.31
N PRO A 212 5.26 13.05 14.66
CA PRO A 212 6.19 12.49 13.68
C PRO A 212 5.42 11.72 12.60
N ILE A 213 5.77 11.92 11.33
CA ILE A 213 5.15 11.18 10.21
C ILE A 213 5.41 9.69 10.37
N LYS A 214 6.66 9.29 10.67
CA LYS A 214 7.00 7.94 11.10
C LYS A 214 6.79 7.82 12.62
N PRO A 215 5.78 7.08 13.10
CA PRO A 215 5.44 7.01 14.51
C PRO A 215 6.50 6.25 15.33
N ASP A 216 6.46 6.44 16.65
CA ASP A 216 7.48 5.88 17.55
C ASP A 216 7.51 4.35 17.57
N TRP A 217 6.39 3.68 17.32
CA TRP A 217 6.35 2.22 17.30
C TRP A 217 7.12 1.61 16.11
N MET A 218 7.49 2.41 15.10
CA MET A 218 8.35 2.03 13.97
C MET A 218 9.84 2.35 14.20
N LYS A 219 10.23 2.89 15.35
CA LYS A 219 11.63 3.23 15.67
C LYS A 219 12.42 2.07 16.24
#